data_3701806b13d8a1f7360de3700994395c
#
_entry.id   3701806b13d8a1f7360de3700994395c
#
_cell.length_a   1.000
_cell.length_b   1.000
_cell.length_c   1.000
_cell.angle_alpha   90.00
_cell.angle_beta   90.00
_cell.angle_gamma   90.00
#
_symmetry.space_group_name_H-M   'P 1'
#
loop_
_entity.id
_entity.type
_entity.pdbx_description
1 polymer ?
#
loop_
_entity_poly.entity_id
_entity_poly.type
_entity_poly.pdbx_seq_one_letter_code
_entity_poly.pdbx_strand_id
1 'polypeptide(L)'
;MKNNFEVYKVNDEIFLIAMGEIANDEDMTKYLQITMDEYREIVTEVGGFIFENDYCFYKTEDQAKKAIEILKEKCADVLVLKELEEANGISEDEDY
;
A
#
# COMPACT_ATOMS: atom_id res chain seq x y z
N MET A 1 -11.17 -3.30 6.82
CA MET A 1 -11.31 -2.72 5.52
C MET A 1 -10.08 -2.95 4.73
N LYS A 2 -10.23 -3.33 3.51
CA LYS A 2 -9.06 -3.68 2.73
C LYS A 2 -8.23 -2.51 2.29
N ASN A 3 -8.82 -1.34 2.23
CA ASN A 3 -8.07 -0.18 1.80
C ASN A 3 -7.49 0.63 2.94
N ASN A 4 -7.41 0.04 4.15
CA ASN A 4 -6.78 0.71 5.26
C ASN A 4 -5.31 0.36 5.27
N PHE A 5 -4.48 1.39 5.23
CA PHE A 5 -3.04 1.19 5.31
C PHE A 5 -2.61 1.01 6.77
N GLU A 6 -1.66 0.14 6.98
CA GLU A 6 -1.11 -0.10 8.31
C GLU A 6 0.40 -0.18 8.23
N VAL A 7 1.06 0.26 9.28
CA VAL A 7 2.51 0.17 9.36
C VAL A 7 2.83 -0.99 10.29
N TYR A 8 3.63 -1.93 9.79
CA TYR A 8 4.04 -3.08 10.57
C TYR A 8 5.50 -2.93 10.94
N LYS A 9 5.79 -3.14 12.22
CA LYS A 9 7.16 -3.06 12.69
C LYS A 9 7.74 -4.45 12.68
N VAL A 10 8.74 -4.66 11.83
CA VAL A 10 9.43 -5.94 11.78
C VAL A 10 10.44 -6.01 12.92
N ASN A 11 11.19 -4.93 13.09
CA ASN A 11 12.09 -4.78 14.24
C ASN A 11 12.35 -3.28 14.39
N ASP A 12 13.29 -2.91 15.28
CA ASP A 12 13.50 -1.50 15.56
C ASP A 12 13.98 -0.70 14.36
N GLU A 13 14.48 -1.37 13.34
CA GLU A 13 15.05 -0.67 12.19
C GLU A 13 14.35 -0.97 10.88
N ILE A 14 13.33 -1.79 10.91
CA ILE A 14 12.65 -2.20 9.66
C ILE A 14 11.15 -2.15 9.85
N PHE A 15 10.51 -1.39 8.98
CA PHE A 15 9.05 -1.26 8.98
C PHE A 15 8.54 -1.54 7.57
N LEU A 16 7.30 -1.94 7.47
CA LEU A 16 6.68 -2.13 6.15
C LEU A 16 5.23 -1.68 6.20
N ILE A 17 4.62 -1.58 5.03
CA ILE A 17 3.24 -1.15 4.90
C ILE A 17 2.41 -2.31 4.39
N ALA A 18 1.23 -2.46 4.94
CA ALA A 18 0.26 -3.44 4.46
C ALA A 18 -1.11 -2.79 4.36
N MET A 19 -2.00 -3.41 3.62
CA MET A 19 -3.36 -2.92 3.45
C MET A 19 -4.31 -4.03 3.80
N GLY A 20 -4.80 -4.04 5.03
CA GLY A 20 -5.70 -5.11 5.45
C GLY A 20 -5.03 -6.46 5.31
N GLU A 21 -5.58 -7.30 4.46
CA GLU A 21 -5.02 -8.62 4.25
C GLU A 21 -3.91 -8.66 3.22
N ILE A 22 -3.67 -7.56 2.55
CA ILE A 22 -2.66 -7.51 1.51
C ILE A 22 -1.34 -7.11 2.14
N ALA A 23 -0.43 -8.05 2.24
CA ALA A 23 0.81 -7.83 2.93
C ALA A 23 2.03 -7.74 2.04
N ASN A 24 1.95 -8.19 0.79
CA ASN A 24 3.13 -8.09 -0.05
C ASN A 24 2.99 -6.92 -1.02
N ASP A 25 4.14 -6.40 -1.44
CA ASP A 25 4.19 -5.18 -2.21
C ASP A 25 3.56 -5.34 -3.58
N GLU A 26 3.77 -6.48 -4.19
CA GLU A 26 3.25 -6.70 -5.53
C GLU A 26 1.73 -6.68 -5.54
N ASP A 27 1.11 -7.35 -4.58
CA ASP A 27 -0.35 -7.37 -4.50
C ASP A 27 -0.89 -6.00 -4.15
N MET A 28 -0.18 -5.26 -3.29
CA MET A 28 -0.61 -3.93 -2.92
C MET A 28 -0.58 -2.99 -4.13
N THR A 29 0.45 -3.05 -4.93
CA THR A 29 0.53 -2.18 -6.11
C THR A 29 -0.54 -2.55 -7.13
N LYS A 30 -0.84 -3.83 -7.28
CA LYS A 30 -1.92 -4.24 -8.17
C LYS A 30 -3.27 -3.70 -7.68
N TYR A 31 -3.51 -3.79 -6.38
CA TYR A 31 -4.74 -3.29 -5.81
C TYR A 31 -4.86 -1.77 -6.04
N LEU A 32 -3.76 -1.05 -5.90
CA LEU A 32 -3.73 0.39 -6.06
C LEU A 32 -3.61 0.83 -7.52
N GLN A 33 -3.39 -0.12 -8.42
CA GLN A 33 -3.29 0.14 -9.86
C GLN A 33 -2.10 1.04 -10.18
N ILE A 34 -0.98 0.80 -9.51
CA ILE A 34 0.28 1.46 -9.85
C ILE A 34 1.30 0.37 -10.13
N THR A 35 2.44 0.77 -10.67
CA THR A 35 3.49 -0.20 -10.97
C THR A 35 4.43 -0.32 -9.77
N MET A 36 5.18 -1.41 -9.76
CA MET A 36 6.21 -1.57 -8.73
C MET A 36 7.27 -0.48 -8.84
N ASP A 37 7.57 -0.03 -10.06
CA ASP A 37 8.52 1.06 -10.23
C ASP A 37 8.03 2.33 -9.54
N GLU A 38 6.75 2.64 -9.68
CA GLU A 38 6.18 3.81 -9.03
C GLU A 38 6.26 3.69 -7.52
N TYR A 39 6.00 2.50 -7.00
CA TYR A 39 6.08 2.28 -5.57
C TYR A 39 7.54 2.41 -5.08
N ARG A 40 8.47 1.83 -5.82
CA ARG A 40 9.89 1.94 -5.45
C ARG A 40 10.37 3.39 -5.41
N GLU A 41 9.85 4.21 -6.32
CA GLU A 41 10.18 5.64 -6.30
C GLU A 41 9.70 6.30 -5.02
N ILE A 42 8.50 5.97 -4.59
CA ILE A 42 7.95 6.52 -3.35
C ILE A 42 8.81 6.08 -2.16
N VAL A 43 9.17 4.81 -2.11
CA VAL A 43 9.98 4.28 -1.03
C VAL A 43 11.32 5.03 -0.95
N THR A 44 11.94 5.24 -2.10
CA THR A 44 13.21 5.96 -2.16
C THR A 44 13.04 7.41 -1.73
N GLU A 45 11.96 8.02 -2.15
CA GLU A 45 11.73 9.42 -1.85
C GLU A 45 11.59 9.66 -0.35
N VAL A 46 10.95 8.76 0.39
CA VAL A 46 10.78 8.94 1.81
C VAL A 46 11.97 8.43 2.63
N GLY A 47 12.98 7.88 1.97
CA GLY A 47 14.18 7.43 2.66
C GLY A 47 14.21 5.96 3.03
N GLY A 48 13.26 5.20 2.51
CA GLY A 48 13.26 3.76 2.74
C GLY A 48 14.31 3.05 1.90
N PHE A 49 14.22 1.75 1.84
CA PHE A 49 15.19 0.99 1.05
C PHE A 49 14.50 -0.19 0.39
N ILE A 50 15.16 -0.70 -0.66
CA ILE A 50 14.61 -1.78 -1.46
C ILE A 50 15.58 -2.94 -1.41
N PHE A 51 15.08 -4.11 -1.03
CA PHE A 51 15.91 -5.29 -0.91
C PHE A 51 15.62 -6.20 -2.10
N GLU A 52 16.64 -6.50 -2.87
CA GLU A 52 16.55 -7.42 -4.01
C GLU A 52 15.49 -7.01 -5.04
N ASN A 53 15.25 -5.72 -5.13
CA ASN A 53 14.30 -5.15 -6.11
C ASN A 53 12.84 -5.52 -5.87
N ASP A 54 12.56 -6.42 -4.94
CA ASP A 54 11.20 -6.87 -4.74
C ASP A 54 10.61 -6.51 -3.41
N TYR A 55 11.43 -6.19 -2.45
CA TYR A 55 10.95 -5.97 -1.08
C TYR A 55 11.26 -4.56 -0.64
N CYS A 56 10.24 -3.79 -0.33
CA CYS A 56 10.39 -2.40 0.05
C CYS A 56 10.17 -2.26 1.54
N PHE A 57 11.11 -1.61 2.21
CA PHE A 57 11.06 -1.42 3.64
C PHE A 57 11.34 0.01 4.00
N TYR A 58 10.97 0.38 5.21
CA TYR A 58 11.19 1.72 5.73
C TYR A 58 12.01 1.61 6.99
N LYS A 59 12.83 2.62 7.25
CA LYS A 59 13.73 2.58 8.40
C LYS A 59 13.08 3.10 9.67
N THR A 60 12.03 3.90 9.53
CA THR A 60 11.32 4.44 10.67
C THR A 60 9.83 4.41 10.38
N GLU A 61 9.05 4.48 11.45
CA GLU A 61 7.61 4.54 11.30
C GLU A 61 7.18 5.80 10.55
N ASP A 62 7.87 6.92 10.80
CA ASP A 62 7.53 8.17 10.13
C ASP A 62 7.71 8.06 8.62
N GLN A 63 8.76 7.38 8.16
CA GLN A 63 8.97 7.18 6.74
C GLN A 63 7.82 6.37 6.14
N ALA A 64 7.41 5.32 6.83
CA ALA A 64 6.30 4.50 6.37
C ALA A 64 5.02 5.31 6.30
N LYS A 65 4.76 6.15 7.30
CA LYS A 65 3.58 6.99 7.32
C LYS A 65 3.59 8.00 6.19
N LYS A 66 4.76 8.56 5.88
CA LYS A 66 4.87 9.49 4.77
C LYS A 66 4.55 8.79 3.46
N ALA A 67 5.05 7.59 3.28
CA ALA A 67 4.76 6.83 2.08
C ALA A 67 3.27 6.56 1.96
N ILE A 68 2.61 6.26 3.07
CA ILE A 68 1.17 6.04 3.06
C ILE A 68 0.44 7.31 2.59
N GLU A 69 0.87 8.48 3.07
CA GLU A 69 0.24 9.73 2.64
C GLU A 69 0.39 9.96 1.15
N ILE A 70 1.59 9.68 0.62
CA ILE A 70 1.83 9.83 -0.81
C ILE A 70 0.96 8.85 -1.59
N LEU A 71 0.86 7.62 -1.12
CA LEU A 71 0.04 6.62 -1.79
C LEU A 71 -1.43 7.00 -1.77
N LYS A 72 -1.91 7.52 -0.65
CA LYS A 72 -3.31 7.94 -0.57
C LYS A 72 -3.62 9.05 -1.56
N GLU A 73 -2.68 9.97 -1.73
CA GLU A 73 -2.88 11.06 -2.65
C GLU A 73 -2.79 10.58 -4.08
N LYS A 74 -1.77 9.77 -4.37
CA LYS A 74 -1.55 9.30 -5.74
C LYS A 74 -2.66 8.37 -6.20
N CYS A 75 -3.19 7.57 -5.29
CA CYS A 75 -4.18 6.56 -5.63
C CYS A 75 -5.58 6.93 -5.14
N ALA A 76 -5.83 8.23 -4.93
CA ALA A 76 -7.10 8.65 -4.33
C ALA A 76 -8.30 8.15 -5.12
N ASP A 77 -8.26 8.22 -6.44
CA ASP A 77 -9.39 7.80 -7.26
C ASP A 77 -9.64 6.31 -7.13
N VAL A 78 -8.58 5.52 -7.12
CA VAL A 78 -8.71 4.07 -7.00
C VAL A 78 -9.26 3.73 -5.63
N LEU A 79 -8.78 4.39 -4.59
CA LEU A 79 -9.24 4.11 -3.24
C LEU A 79 -10.71 4.44 -3.06
N VAL A 80 -11.17 5.53 -3.66
CA VAL A 80 -12.58 5.87 -3.61
C VAL A 80 -13.42 4.80 -4.31
N LEU A 81 -12.99 4.34 -5.49
CA LEU A 81 -13.72 3.30 -6.19
C LEU A 81 -13.78 2.01 -5.38
N LYS A 82 -12.67 1.63 -4.76
CA LYS A 82 -12.64 0.41 -3.96
C LYS A 82 -13.57 0.53 -2.74
N GLU A 83 -13.60 1.72 -2.14
CA GLU A 83 -14.48 1.94 -1.02
C GLU A 83 -15.95 1.83 -1.43
N LEU A 84 -16.29 2.40 -2.59
CA LEU A 84 -17.65 2.33 -3.08
C LEU A 84 -18.06 0.89 -3.38
N GLU A 85 -17.16 0.12 -3.94
CA GLU A 85 -17.44 -1.28 -4.22
C GLU A 85 -17.74 -2.05 -2.93
N GLU A 86 -16.95 -1.79 -1.89
CA GLU A 86 -17.17 -2.47 -0.62
C GLU A 86 -18.46 -1.99 0.04
N ALA A 87 -18.73 -0.70 -0.01
CA ALA A 87 -19.91 -0.15 0.63
C ALA A 87 -21.19 -0.66 -0.01
N ASN A 88 -21.16 -0.85 -1.33
CA ASN A 88 -22.34 -1.31 -2.03
C ASN A 88 -22.51 -2.81 -1.97
N GLY A 89 -21.55 -3.49 -1.46
CA GLY A 89 -21.61 -4.92 -1.36
C GLY A 89 -21.63 -5.59 -2.69
N ILE A 90 -21.07 -5.00 -3.63
CA ILE A 90 -21.21 -5.41 -4.85
C ILE A 90 -20.66 -6.55 -5.14
N SER A 91 -20.64 -6.98 -5.26
CA SER A 91 -20.24 -7.85 -5.45
C SER A 91 -20.57 -8.45 -6.36
N GLU A 92 -20.07 -8.39 -6.71
CA GLU A 92 -20.05 -9.04 -7.44
C GLU A 92 -20.49 -10.18 -7.25
N ASP A 93 -20.59 -10.45 -6.48
CA ASP A 93 -20.96 -11.53 -6.15
C ASP A 93 -22.18 -11.83 -6.44
N GLU A 94 -22.78 -11.33 -6.47
CA GLU A 94 -23.87 -11.66 -6.59
C GLU A 94 -24.41 -11.74 -7.66
N ASP A 95 -24.23 -11.67 -8.21
CA ASP A 95 -24.69 -11.75 -9.13
C ASP A 95 -24.99 -12.65 -9.66
N TYR A 96 -25.02 -13.04 -9.58
CA TYR A 96 -25.18 -13.80 -10.07
C TYR A 96 -25.45 -14.25 -10.36
#